data_5ed3efc7ca908c4e1e38a06f882b771f
#
_entry.id   5ed3efc7ca908c4e1e38a06f882b771f
#
_cell.length_a   1.000
_cell.length_b   1.000
_cell.length_c   1.000
_cell.angle_alpha   90.00
_cell.angle_beta   90.00
_cell.angle_gamma   90.00
#
_symmetry.space_group_name_H-M   'P 1'
#
loop_
_entity.id
_entity.type
_entity.pdbx_description
1 polymer ?
#
loop_
_entity_poly.entity_id
_entity_poly.type
_entity_poly.pdbx_seq_one_letter_code
_entity_poly.pdbx_strand_id
1 'polypeptide(L)'
;VAAAKVKSDSTFQLFFKLDDIEQITIKSNNNKSFLYAEPGNNYNIYFPERNKYEPYIPSGNDVELGFYALDSADINYKILSFQRWMDNFVGHTYHLRNSATNTAYIERFKKFKSNVQKAYNNDTSYNATFLKTHIKFSIAGLENINNSAERSRYEKHDFFIKHHPVEYNNDVYMSYISHFYKKLPAQLTQETNNAFYQGVLRSSPSVIMNALRQEYTLINRRIRELVMIKALSECYYSNDYPQTNIITILDSLSEHSLFKENAIIAKNMRFRLLNLIPGSKAPNFALVSNGLKTKTLAGFKGKHLYLHFFDPTKANQLKELDLIEDLQKRYQKYVTVISIYREDPAFDEKIR
;
A
#
# COMPACT_ATOMS: atom_id res chain seq x y z
N VAL A 1 -17.86 -1.83 2.63
CA VAL A 1 -17.31 -1.14 3.83
C VAL A 1 -18.33 -1.31 4.96
N ALA A 2 -17.92 -1.91 6.09
CA ALA A 2 -18.73 -1.98 7.30
C ALA A 2 -18.31 -0.84 8.26
N ALA A 3 -19.25 -0.29 9.02
CA ALA A 3 -18.98 0.73 10.01
C ALA A 3 -19.77 0.44 11.30
N ALA A 4 -19.16 0.70 12.44
CA ALA A 4 -19.81 0.58 13.73
C ALA A 4 -19.48 1.79 14.62
N LYS A 5 -20.40 2.13 15.52
CA LYS A 5 -20.14 3.11 16.58
C LYS A 5 -19.49 2.39 17.76
N VAL A 6 -18.49 3.01 18.35
CA VAL A 6 -17.93 2.57 19.62
C VAL A 6 -18.96 2.89 20.71
N LYS A 7 -19.30 1.89 21.52
CA LYS A 7 -20.24 2.03 22.64
C LYS A 7 -19.61 2.77 23.83
N SER A 8 -20.41 3.13 24.83
CA SER A 8 -19.93 3.80 26.06
C SER A 8 -18.93 2.96 26.86
N ASP A 9 -18.99 1.63 26.73
CA ASP A 9 -18.06 0.67 27.33
C ASP A 9 -16.78 0.44 26.50
N SER A 10 -16.53 1.29 25.49
CA SER A 10 -15.41 1.20 24.53
C SER A 10 -15.41 -0.04 23.66
N THR A 11 -16.52 -0.78 23.55
CA THR A 11 -16.65 -1.92 22.65
C THR A 11 -17.26 -1.54 21.31
N PHE A 12 -16.99 -2.36 20.29
CA PHE A 12 -17.63 -2.27 18.98
C PHE A 12 -17.83 -3.67 18.39
N GLN A 13 -18.73 -3.78 17.43
CA GLN A 13 -18.93 -5.00 16.65
C GLN A 13 -19.03 -4.63 15.18
N LEU A 14 -18.33 -5.37 14.32
CA LEU A 14 -18.36 -5.23 12.86
C LEU A 14 -18.75 -6.57 12.25
N PHE A 15 -19.73 -6.54 11.36
CA PHE A 15 -20.16 -7.70 10.59
C PHE A 15 -19.96 -7.41 9.12
N PHE A 16 -19.34 -8.33 8.41
CA PHE A 16 -19.13 -8.26 6.96
C PHE A 16 -19.05 -9.67 6.40
N LYS A 17 -19.32 -9.80 5.10
CA LYS A 17 -19.24 -11.07 4.39
C LYS A 17 -17.93 -11.12 3.61
N LEU A 18 -17.28 -12.27 3.67
CA LEU A 18 -16.11 -12.63 2.87
C LEU A 18 -16.38 -13.93 2.14
N ASP A 19 -15.88 -14.02 0.92
CA ASP A 19 -15.92 -15.25 0.13
C ASP A 19 -14.60 -16.02 0.23
N ASP A 20 -13.50 -15.35 0.64
CA ASP A 20 -12.17 -15.91 0.80
C ASP A 20 -11.38 -15.17 1.90
N ILE A 21 -10.17 -15.61 2.21
CA ILE A 21 -9.28 -14.91 3.13
C ILE A 21 -8.88 -13.57 2.52
N GLU A 22 -9.07 -12.50 3.27
CA GLU A 22 -8.71 -11.15 2.85
C GLU A 22 -8.02 -10.37 3.97
N GLN A 23 -7.06 -9.52 3.60
CA GLN A 23 -6.54 -8.51 4.50
C GLN A 23 -7.52 -7.35 4.61
N ILE A 24 -8.08 -7.16 5.80
CA ILE A 24 -9.02 -6.09 6.10
C ILE A 24 -8.31 -4.94 6.78
N THR A 25 -8.63 -3.73 6.36
CA THR A 25 -8.20 -2.52 7.04
C THR A 25 -9.24 -2.06 8.04
N ILE A 26 -8.89 -1.99 9.31
CA ILE A 26 -9.72 -1.44 10.38
C ILE A 26 -9.21 -0.03 10.67
N LYS A 27 -10.12 0.95 10.62
CA LYS A 27 -9.80 2.35 10.92
C LYS A 27 -10.59 2.82 12.12
N SER A 28 -9.89 3.40 13.08
CA SER A 28 -10.49 4.06 14.25
C SER A 28 -9.81 5.41 14.46
N ASN A 29 -10.54 6.50 14.30
CA ASN A 29 -9.99 7.85 14.29
C ASN A 29 -8.80 7.97 13.31
N ASN A 30 -7.61 8.28 13.82
CA ASN A 30 -6.39 8.38 13.03
C ASN A 30 -5.59 7.07 12.95
N ASN A 31 -6.03 6.02 13.65
CA ASN A 31 -5.34 4.73 13.68
C ASN A 31 -5.84 3.83 12.55
N LYS A 32 -4.92 3.09 11.98
CA LYS A 32 -5.18 2.09 10.95
C LYS A 32 -4.49 0.79 11.34
N SER A 33 -5.21 -0.31 11.24
CA SER A 33 -4.72 -1.63 11.55
C SER A 33 -5.15 -2.63 10.48
N PHE A 34 -4.46 -3.74 10.44
CA PHE A 34 -4.74 -4.81 9.50
C PHE A 34 -5.12 -6.09 10.22
N LEU A 35 -6.07 -6.79 9.65
CA LEU A 35 -6.54 -8.09 10.08
C LEU A 35 -6.67 -8.99 8.86
N TYR A 36 -6.13 -10.19 8.91
CA TYR A 36 -6.46 -11.23 7.93
C TYR A 36 -7.71 -11.93 8.39
N ALA A 37 -8.80 -11.73 7.68
CA ALA A 37 -10.09 -12.32 8.05
C ALA A 37 -10.37 -13.55 7.22
N GLU A 38 -10.75 -14.63 7.88
CA GLU A 38 -11.19 -15.90 7.29
C GLU A 38 -12.71 -15.95 7.27
N PRO A 39 -13.35 -16.46 6.20
CA PRO A 39 -14.78 -16.63 6.15
C PRO A 39 -15.31 -17.46 7.33
N GLY A 40 -16.35 -16.96 7.98
CA GLY A 40 -17.00 -17.64 9.11
C GLY A 40 -16.32 -17.51 10.47
N ASN A 41 -15.13 -16.88 10.55
CA ASN A 41 -14.43 -16.69 11.81
C ASN A 41 -14.91 -15.46 12.57
N ASN A 42 -14.72 -15.49 13.91
CA ASN A 42 -14.95 -14.37 14.81
C ASN A 42 -13.63 -13.96 15.45
N TYR A 43 -13.36 -12.67 15.46
CA TYR A 43 -12.11 -12.11 16.01
C TYR A 43 -12.41 -11.19 17.18
N ASN A 44 -11.82 -11.49 18.33
CA ASN A 44 -11.83 -10.62 19.51
C ASN A 44 -10.53 -9.83 19.53
N ILE A 45 -10.62 -8.56 19.12
CA ILE A 45 -9.45 -7.70 18.91
C ILE A 45 -9.51 -6.46 19.82
N TYR A 46 -8.35 -5.88 20.04
CA TYR A 46 -8.24 -4.57 20.70
C TYR A 46 -7.12 -3.75 20.05
N PHE A 47 -7.22 -2.43 20.20
CA PHE A 47 -6.14 -1.52 19.88
C PHE A 47 -5.27 -1.37 21.14
N PRO A 48 -4.00 -1.82 21.12
CA PRO A 48 -3.12 -1.65 22.27
C PRO A 48 -2.91 -0.17 22.55
N GLU A 49 -2.74 0.17 23.83
CA GLU A 49 -2.34 1.52 24.23
C GLU A 49 -0.97 1.83 23.62
N ARG A 50 -0.84 3.03 23.08
CA ARG A 50 0.43 3.49 22.53
C ARG A 50 1.45 3.61 23.66
N ASN A 51 2.54 2.88 23.56
CA ASN A 51 3.63 3.02 24.51
C ASN A 51 4.30 4.40 24.31
N LYS A 52 4.17 5.30 25.26
CA LYS A 52 4.72 6.66 25.21
C LYS A 52 6.26 6.70 25.13
N TYR A 53 6.91 5.58 25.41
CA TYR A 53 8.38 5.44 25.43
C TYR A 53 8.95 4.73 24.20
N GLU A 54 8.11 4.24 23.28
CA GLU A 54 8.62 3.70 22.03
C GLU A 54 9.07 4.84 21.12
N PRO A 55 10.28 4.74 20.55
CA PRO A 55 10.74 5.72 19.59
C PRO A 55 9.73 5.82 18.45
N TYR A 56 9.32 7.03 18.13
CA TYR A 56 8.41 7.34 17.04
C TYR A 56 8.95 6.78 15.71
N ILE A 57 8.37 5.69 15.22
CA ILE A 57 8.65 5.18 13.89
C ILE A 57 7.74 5.93 12.91
N PRO A 58 8.28 6.68 11.95
CA PRO A 58 7.50 7.51 11.02
C PRO A 58 6.71 6.71 9.96
N SER A 59 6.21 5.54 10.25
CA SER A 59 5.58 4.63 9.30
C SER A 59 4.05 4.69 9.22
N GLY A 60 3.45 5.80 9.59
CA GLY A 60 2.00 5.98 9.48
C GLY A 60 1.27 5.72 10.80
N ASN A 61 -0.02 6.01 10.80
CA ASN A 61 -0.93 5.72 11.90
C ASN A 61 -1.27 4.22 11.98
N ASP A 62 -0.38 3.34 11.49
CA ASP A 62 -0.56 1.91 11.52
C ASP A 62 -0.27 1.42 12.94
N VAL A 63 -1.25 0.80 13.56
CA VAL A 63 -1.18 0.22 14.90
C VAL A 63 -1.35 -1.28 14.77
N GLU A 64 -0.46 -2.05 15.38
CA GLU A 64 -0.62 -3.49 15.44
C GLU A 64 -1.84 -3.84 16.30
N LEU A 65 -2.71 -4.74 15.79
CA LEU A 65 -3.85 -5.22 16.54
C LEU A 65 -3.42 -6.22 17.61
N GLY A 66 -3.99 -6.07 18.80
CA GLY A 66 -3.94 -7.11 19.82
C GLY A 66 -5.12 -8.07 19.67
N PHE A 67 -4.90 -9.33 20.03
CA PHE A 67 -5.92 -10.36 20.07
C PHE A 67 -6.08 -10.89 21.50
N TYR A 68 -7.31 -10.95 22.02
CA TYR A 68 -7.58 -11.54 23.34
C TYR A 68 -7.38 -13.06 23.34
N ALA A 69 -7.75 -13.71 22.24
CA ALA A 69 -7.48 -15.13 22.02
C ALA A 69 -7.26 -15.33 20.52
N LEU A 70 -6.20 -16.02 20.17
CA LEU A 70 -5.86 -16.33 18.79
C LEU A 70 -5.45 -17.80 18.70
N ASP A 71 -6.23 -18.60 17.96
CA ASP A 71 -5.93 -20.00 17.74
C ASP A 71 -4.65 -20.15 16.90
N SER A 72 -3.85 -21.12 17.22
CA SER A 72 -2.64 -21.45 16.45
C SER A 72 -2.91 -21.89 15.00
N ALA A 73 -4.13 -22.35 14.71
CA ALA A 73 -4.59 -22.65 13.37
C ALA A 73 -5.02 -21.42 12.56
N ASP A 74 -5.30 -20.29 13.22
CA ASP A 74 -5.73 -19.05 12.58
C ASP A 74 -4.62 -18.43 11.72
N ILE A 75 -5.01 -17.84 10.59
CA ILE A 75 -4.07 -17.24 9.64
C ILE A 75 -3.26 -16.09 10.27
N ASN A 76 -3.86 -15.29 11.17
CA ASN A 76 -3.16 -14.19 11.83
C ASN A 76 -2.06 -14.72 12.75
N TYR A 77 -2.32 -15.81 13.51
CA TYR A 77 -1.29 -16.43 14.35
C TYR A 77 -0.10 -16.90 13.51
N LYS A 78 -0.40 -17.60 12.41
CA LYS A 78 0.64 -18.15 11.49
C LYS A 78 1.45 -17.03 10.82
N ILE A 79 0.80 -15.98 10.35
CA ILE A 79 1.47 -14.83 9.73
C ILE A 79 2.32 -14.08 10.76
N LEU A 80 1.80 -13.78 11.95
CA LEU A 80 2.56 -13.12 13.01
C LEU A 80 3.78 -13.95 13.45
N SER A 81 3.61 -15.28 13.54
CA SER A 81 4.72 -16.18 13.85
C SER A 81 5.80 -16.16 12.78
N PHE A 82 5.40 -16.17 11.50
CA PHE A 82 6.32 -16.06 10.38
C PHE A 82 6.99 -14.68 10.32
N GLN A 83 6.26 -13.60 10.57
CA GLN A 83 6.82 -12.24 10.61
C GLN A 83 7.90 -12.11 11.68
N ARG A 84 7.70 -12.66 12.88
CA ARG A 84 8.74 -12.69 13.92
C ARG A 84 10.02 -13.39 13.46
N TRP A 85 9.90 -14.48 12.68
CA TRP A 85 11.07 -15.14 12.08
C TRP A 85 11.76 -14.24 11.07
N MET A 86 10.99 -13.55 10.23
CA MET A 86 11.50 -12.58 9.27
C MET A 86 12.23 -11.42 9.95
N ASP A 87 11.63 -10.83 10.97
CA ASP A 87 12.19 -9.70 11.70
C ASP A 87 13.48 -10.09 12.41
N ASN A 88 13.51 -11.25 13.04
CA ASN A 88 14.72 -11.81 13.63
C ASN A 88 15.82 -12.02 12.57
N PHE A 89 15.48 -12.62 11.43
CA PHE A 89 16.43 -12.78 10.34
C PHE A 89 16.96 -11.44 9.83
N VAL A 90 16.07 -10.49 9.57
CA VAL A 90 16.41 -9.14 9.11
C VAL A 90 17.29 -8.41 10.13
N GLY A 91 16.92 -8.41 11.41
CA GLY A 91 17.68 -7.78 12.48
C GLY A 91 19.11 -8.33 12.60
N HIS A 92 19.25 -9.66 12.62
CA HIS A 92 20.57 -10.32 12.72
C HIS A 92 21.43 -10.23 11.46
N THR A 93 20.86 -9.88 10.31
CA THR A 93 21.59 -9.81 9.04
C THR A 93 21.71 -8.39 8.48
N TYR A 94 21.12 -7.40 9.14
CA TYR A 94 21.12 -6.00 8.66
C TYR A 94 22.51 -5.48 8.31
N HIS A 95 23.49 -5.70 9.20
CA HIS A 95 24.86 -5.28 9.02
C HIS A 95 25.61 -6.00 7.87
N LEU A 96 25.10 -7.14 7.43
CA LEU A 96 25.68 -7.95 6.35
C LEU A 96 25.21 -7.52 4.95
N ARG A 97 24.21 -6.63 4.83
CA ARG A 97 23.56 -6.30 3.55
C ARG A 97 24.41 -5.46 2.60
N ASN A 98 25.34 -4.69 3.13
CA ASN A 98 26.08 -3.70 2.33
C ASN A 98 27.25 -4.27 1.51
N SER A 99 27.50 -5.59 1.58
CA SER A 99 28.53 -6.25 0.78
C SER A 99 27.89 -7.13 -0.28
N ALA A 100 28.07 -6.79 -1.54
CA ALA A 100 27.53 -7.55 -2.70
C ALA A 100 28.08 -9.00 -2.77
N THR A 101 29.12 -9.31 -2.02
CA THR A 101 29.81 -10.61 -1.99
C THR A 101 29.72 -11.31 -0.62
N ASN A 102 28.76 -10.95 0.21
CA ASN A 102 28.69 -11.47 1.58
C ASN A 102 28.17 -12.90 1.62
N THR A 103 29.10 -13.88 1.53
CA THR A 103 28.81 -15.32 1.65
C THR A 103 28.06 -15.64 2.93
N ALA A 104 28.37 -14.98 4.05
CA ALA A 104 27.68 -15.18 5.33
C ALA A 104 26.20 -14.81 5.29
N TYR A 105 25.82 -13.74 4.56
CA TYR A 105 24.39 -13.42 4.36
C TYR A 105 23.71 -14.49 3.52
N ILE A 106 24.33 -14.89 2.41
CA ILE A 106 23.76 -15.92 1.49
C ILE A 106 23.54 -17.23 2.22
N GLU A 107 24.48 -17.67 3.02
CA GLU A 107 24.35 -18.90 3.80
C GLU A 107 23.23 -18.82 4.85
N ARG A 108 23.19 -17.69 5.60
CA ARG A 108 22.11 -17.45 6.57
C ARG A 108 20.74 -17.39 5.89
N PHE A 109 20.66 -16.76 4.72
CA PHE A 109 19.41 -16.68 3.96
C PHE A 109 18.96 -18.04 3.43
N LYS A 110 19.88 -18.86 2.93
CA LYS A 110 19.59 -20.25 2.53
C LYS A 110 19.08 -21.07 3.72
N LYS A 111 19.72 -20.96 4.88
CA LYS A 111 19.29 -21.62 6.11
C LYS A 111 17.90 -21.15 6.57
N PHE A 112 17.66 -19.85 6.54
CA PHE A 112 16.35 -19.27 6.84
C PHE A 112 15.28 -19.84 5.93
N LYS A 113 15.46 -19.79 4.59
CA LYS A 113 14.52 -20.35 3.61
C LYS A 113 14.23 -21.84 3.88
N SER A 114 15.27 -22.62 4.14
CA SER A 114 15.11 -24.05 4.45
C SER A 114 14.31 -24.30 5.73
N ASN A 115 14.55 -23.53 6.77
CA ASN A 115 13.82 -23.66 8.04
C ASN A 115 12.34 -23.30 7.88
N VAL A 116 12.05 -22.19 7.19
CA VAL A 116 10.68 -21.78 6.87
C VAL A 116 9.95 -22.85 6.06
N GLN A 117 10.62 -23.38 5.03
CA GLN A 117 10.04 -24.45 4.21
C GLN A 117 9.71 -25.69 5.04
N LYS A 118 10.61 -26.13 5.91
CA LYS A 118 10.36 -27.27 6.81
C LYS A 118 9.17 -27.05 7.74
N ALA A 119 9.02 -25.83 8.27
CA ALA A 119 7.95 -25.52 9.22
C ALA A 119 6.56 -25.47 8.58
N TYR A 120 6.45 -24.93 7.35
CA TYR A 120 5.16 -24.65 6.73
C TYR A 120 4.80 -25.52 5.53
N ASN A 121 5.73 -26.36 5.03
CA ASN A 121 5.49 -27.15 3.81
C ASN A 121 4.38 -28.19 3.98
N ASN A 122 4.27 -28.77 5.15
CA ASN A 122 3.32 -29.84 5.47
C ASN A 122 1.98 -29.30 6.03
N ASP A 123 1.79 -27.98 6.08
CA ASP A 123 0.50 -27.42 6.47
C ASP A 123 -0.55 -27.75 5.40
N THR A 124 -1.62 -28.42 5.80
CA THR A 124 -2.77 -28.83 4.98
C THR A 124 -4.06 -28.17 5.43
N SER A 125 -3.98 -27.22 6.34
CA SER A 125 -5.15 -26.46 6.83
C SER A 125 -5.84 -25.68 5.72
N TYR A 126 -7.05 -25.24 5.96
CA TYR A 126 -7.84 -24.44 5.03
C TYR A 126 -7.07 -23.20 4.53
N ASN A 127 -6.33 -22.54 5.39
CA ASN A 127 -5.58 -21.32 5.07
C ASN A 127 -4.15 -21.58 4.56
N ALA A 128 -3.75 -22.85 4.38
CA ALA A 128 -2.38 -23.21 4.00
C ALA A 128 -1.94 -22.61 2.66
N THR A 129 -2.83 -22.58 1.67
CA THR A 129 -2.52 -22.02 0.33
C THR A 129 -2.23 -20.52 0.42
N PHE A 130 -3.08 -19.79 1.13
CA PHE A 130 -2.89 -18.36 1.37
C PHE A 130 -1.58 -18.09 2.11
N LEU A 131 -1.31 -18.83 3.19
CA LEU A 131 -0.08 -18.72 3.97
C LEU A 131 1.17 -19.02 3.14
N LYS A 132 1.17 -20.08 2.34
CA LYS A 132 2.30 -20.46 1.47
C LYS A 132 2.58 -19.37 0.43
N THR A 133 1.54 -18.78 -0.14
CA THR A 133 1.67 -17.64 -1.04
C THR A 133 2.26 -16.43 -0.30
N HIS A 134 1.72 -16.08 0.86
CA HIS A 134 2.22 -14.98 1.69
C HIS A 134 3.71 -15.16 2.03
N ILE A 135 4.11 -16.33 2.51
CA ILE A 135 5.51 -16.66 2.83
C ILE A 135 6.40 -16.58 1.58
N LYS A 136 5.98 -17.19 0.47
CA LYS A 136 6.73 -17.21 -0.79
C LYS A 136 7.08 -15.80 -1.25
N PHE A 137 6.09 -14.91 -1.27
CA PHE A 137 6.29 -13.55 -1.77
C PHE A 137 6.94 -12.60 -0.76
N SER A 138 6.80 -12.86 0.54
CA SER A 138 7.61 -12.19 1.57
C SER A 138 9.11 -12.49 1.40
N ILE A 139 9.45 -13.77 1.18
CA ILE A 139 10.83 -14.19 0.91
C ILE A 139 11.34 -13.59 -0.41
N ALA A 140 10.50 -13.57 -1.46
CA ALA A 140 10.82 -12.93 -2.72
C ALA A 140 11.12 -11.43 -2.56
N GLY A 141 10.40 -10.76 -1.65
CA GLY A 141 10.69 -9.38 -1.27
C GLY A 141 12.08 -9.20 -0.65
N LEU A 142 12.49 -10.11 0.23
CA LEU A 142 13.84 -10.11 0.82
C LEU A 142 14.95 -10.31 -0.23
N GLU A 143 14.71 -11.12 -1.27
CA GLU A 143 15.65 -11.29 -2.38
C GLU A 143 15.86 -9.99 -3.19
N ASN A 144 14.89 -9.07 -3.18
CA ASN A 144 15.00 -7.78 -3.86
C ASN A 144 15.78 -6.72 -3.06
N ILE A 145 15.84 -6.87 -1.74
CA ILE A 145 16.53 -5.91 -0.86
C ILE A 145 18.05 -6.12 -0.91
N ASN A 146 18.49 -7.32 -1.20
CA ASN A 146 19.92 -7.64 -1.29
C ASN A 146 20.42 -7.49 -2.72
N ASN A 147 21.45 -6.66 -2.92
CA ASN A 147 22.11 -6.45 -4.22
C ASN A 147 22.80 -7.71 -4.78
N SER A 148 23.05 -8.73 -3.97
CA SER A 148 23.48 -10.07 -4.41
C SER A 148 22.28 -10.91 -4.85
N ALA A 149 21.46 -10.39 -5.77
CA ALA A 149 20.30 -11.10 -6.27
C ALA A 149 20.72 -12.45 -6.86
N GLU A 150 20.28 -13.55 -6.22
CA GLU A 150 20.51 -14.93 -6.71
C GLU A 150 19.92 -15.12 -8.12
N ARG A 151 18.99 -14.25 -8.52
CA ARG A 151 18.24 -14.34 -9.77
C ARG A 151 18.17 -12.99 -10.50
N SER A 152 18.39 -13.04 -11.81
CA SER A 152 18.07 -11.93 -12.70
C SER A 152 16.57 -11.62 -12.71
N ARG A 153 16.17 -10.50 -13.31
CA ARG A 153 14.74 -10.13 -13.42
C ARG A 153 13.91 -11.22 -14.15
N TYR A 154 14.43 -11.79 -15.23
CA TYR A 154 13.74 -12.84 -15.99
C TYR A 154 13.62 -14.13 -15.19
N GLU A 155 14.68 -14.54 -14.50
CA GLU A 155 14.65 -15.71 -13.61
C GLU A 155 13.68 -15.50 -12.44
N LYS A 156 13.59 -14.29 -11.87
CA LYS A 156 12.58 -13.96 -10.86
C LYS A 156 11.15 -14.07 -11.41
N HIS A 157 10.93 -13.58 -12.64
CA HIS A 157 9.64 -13.72 -13.29
C HIS A 157 9.28 -15.20 -13.46
N ASP A 158 10.18 -16.00 -14.03
CA ASP A 158 9.93 -17.42 -14.30
C ASP A 158 9.70 -18.22 -13.02
N PHE A 159 10.43 -17.91 -11.96
CA PHE A 159 10.33 -18.62 -10.69
C PHE A 159 9.10 -18.20 -9.86
N PHE A 160 8.81 -16.91 -9.79
CA PHE A 160 7.77 -16.40 -8.88
C PHE A 160 6.43 -16.14 -9.57
N ILE A 161 6.43 -15.66 -10.84
CA ILE A 161 5.24 -15.08 -11.47
C ILE A 161 4.65 -15.99 -12.54
N LYS A 162 5.47 -16.50 -13.45
CA LYS A 162 5.05 -17.12 -14.72
C LYS A 162 3.98 -18.20 -14.59
N HIS A 163 4.14 -19.08 -13.60
CA HIS A 163 3.25 -20.23 -13.35
C HIS A 163 2.42 -20.08 -12.08
N HIS A 164 2.48 -18.90 -11.44
CA HIS A 164 1.70 -18.62 -10.23
C HIS A 164 0.34 -18.04 -10.62
N PRO A 165 -0.77 -18.49 -10.02
CA PRO A 165 -2.06 -17.85 -10.20
C PRO A 165 -2.02 -16.41 -9.68
N VAL A 166 -2.94 -15.58 -10.18
CA VAL A 166 -3.05 -14.20 -9.70
C VAL A 166 -3.86 -14.18 -8.42
N GLU A 167 -3.19 -13.90 -7.30
CA GLU A 167 -3.76 -13.93 -5.95
C GLU A 167 -4.12 -12.51 -5.50
N TYR A 168 -5.26 -12.01 -5.97
CA TYR A 168 -5.69 -10.63 -5.69
C TYR A 168 -5.93 -10.34 -4.21
N ASN A 169 -6.33 -11.36 -3.44
CA ASN A 169 -6.62 -11.24 -2.01
C ASN A 169 -5.36 -11.32 -1.14
N ASN A 170 -4.21 -11.71 -1.72
CA ASN A 170 -2.95 -11.78 -1.01
C ASN A 170 -2.16 -10.48 -1.19
N ASP A 171 -2.11 -9.67 -0.15
CA ASP A 171 -1.50 -8.33 -0.14
C ASP A 171 0.00 -8.37 -0.47
N VAL A 172 0.73 -9.38 0.02
CA VAL A 172 2.17 -9.54 -0.22
C VAL A 172 2.44 -9.92 -1.68
N TYR A 173 1.62 -10.80 -2.26
CA TYR A 173 1.67 -11.10 -3.69
C TYR A 173 1.43 -9.85 -4.52
N MET A 174 0.36 -9.10 -4.23
CA MET A 174 0.02 -7.88 -4.97
C MET A 174 1.08 -6.79 -4.81
N SER A 175 1.68 -6.68 -3.62
CA SER A 175 2.81 -5.78 -3.36
C SER A 175 4.03 -6.18 -4.19
N TYR A 176 4.35 -7.48 -4.25
CA TYR A 176 5.45 -7.98 -5.06
C TYR A 176 5.25 -7.68 -6.55
N ILE A 177 4.07 -7.98 -7.11
CA ILE A 177 3.71 -7.64 -8.51
C ILE A 177 3.83 -6.14 -8.75
N SER A 178 3.30 -5.34 -7.83
CA SER A 178 3.38 -3.88 -7.93
C SER A 178 4.81 -3.36 -7.95
N HIS A 179 5.70 -3.95 -7.15
CA HIS A 179 7.11 -3.57 -7.10
C HIS A 179 7.88 -4.06 -8.34
N PHE A 180 7.64 -5.30 -8.75
CA PHE A 180 8.31 -5.92 -9.92
C PHE A 180 8.09 -5.12 -11.20
N TYR A 181 6.88 -4.59 -11.41
CA TYR A 181 6.50 -3.79 -12.57
C TYR A 181 6.44 -2.27 -12.30
N LYS A 182 7.15 -1.79 -11.28
CA LYS A 182 7.19 -0.34 -10.96
C LYS A 182 7.85 0.43 -12.10
N LYS A 183 7.28 1.59 -12.47
CA LYS A 183 7.75 2.43 -13.57
C LYS A 183 7.90 1.64 -14.89
N LEU A 184 6.88 0.88 -15.25
CA LEU A 184 6.89 0.01 -16.41
C LEU A 184 7.39 0.69 -17.69
N PRO A 185 6.96 1.89 -18.09
CA PRO A 185 7.41 2.52 -19.35
C PRO A 185 8.94 2.62 -19.45
N ALA A 186 9.64 2.87 -18.35
CA ALA A 186 11.10 2.94 -18.33
C ALA A 186 11.80 1.58 -18.46
N GLN A 187 11.06 0.48 -18.41
CA GLN A 187 11.59 -0.89 -18.50
C GLN A 187 11.31 -1.53 -19.85
N LEU A 188 10.47 -0.90 -20.68
CA LEU A 188 10.11 -1.38 -22.01
C LEU A 188 11.22 -1.04 -23.02
N THR A 189 11.27 -1.82 -24.11
CA THR A 189 12.06 -1.41 -25.28
C THR A 189 11.51 -0.09 -25.83
N GLN A 190 12.33 0.64 -26.57
CA GLN A 190 11.89 1.92 -27.16
C GLN A 190 10.67 1.74 -28.06
N GLU A 191 10.64 0.66 -28.86
CA GLU A 191 9.51 0.35 -29.73
C GLU A 191 8.23 0.07 -28.94
N THR A 192 8.30 -0.80 -27.94
CA THR A 192 7.16 -1.13 -27.09
C THR A 192 6.67 0.08 -26.30
N ASN A 193 7.59 0.91 -25.80
CA ASN A 193 7.23 2.14 -25.07
C ASN A 193 6.53 3.15 -25.99
N ASN A 194 7.02 3.33 -27.22
CA ASN A 194 6.36 4.18 -28.21
C ASN A 194 4.95 3.67 -28.53
N ALA A 195 4.78 2.35 -28.71
CA ALA A 195 3.48 1.75 -28.97
C ALA A 195 2.54 1.90 -27.76
N PHE A 196 3.04 1.74 -26.53
CA PHE A 196 2.32 2.02 -25.29
C PHE A 196 1.83 3.48 -25.25
N TYR A 197 2.72 4.44 -25.51
CA TYR A 197 2.39 5.86 -25.55
C TYR A 197 1.32 6.17 -26.61
N GLN A 198 1.45 5.63 -27.83
CA GLN A 198 0.44 5.79 -28.88
C GLN A 198 -0.92 5.20 -28.46
N GLY A 199 -0.92 4.09 -27.73
CA GLY A 199 -2.13 3.51 -27.16
C GLY A 199 -2.81 4.45 -26.16
N VAL A 200 -2.03 5.14 -25.33
CA VAL A 200 -2.56 6.16 -24.41
C VAL A 200 -3.12 7.35 -25.18
N LEU A 201 -2.40 7.88 -26.18
CA LEU A 201 -2.88 9.00 -27.00
C LEU A 201 -4.20 8.71 -27.70
N ARG A 202 -4.40 7.47 -28.12
CA ARG A 202 -5.64 7.00 -28.78
C ARG A 202 -6.73 6.57 -27.81
N SER A 203 -6.50 6.64 -26.52
CA SER A 203 -7.39 6.09 -25.47
C SER A 203 -7.79 4.63 -25.74
N SER A 204 -6.84 3.82 -26.22
CA SER A 204 -7.09 2.45 -26.69
C SER A 204 -6.42 1.39 -25.81
N PRO A 205 -7.20 0.72 -24.89
CA PRO A 205 -6.68 -0.39 -24.09
C PRO A 205 -6.10 -1.52 -24.96
N SER A 206 -6.72 -1.81 -26.11
CA SER A 206 -6.30 -2.90 -26.99
C SER A 206 -4.93 -2.66 -27.62
N VAL A 207 -4.64 -1.42 -28.03
CA VAL A 207 -3.33 -1.06 -28.57
C VAL A 207 -2.24 -1.24 -27.51
N ILE A 208 -2.50 -0.79 -26.27
CA ILE A 208 -1.57 -0.96 -25.15
C ILE A 208 -1.37 -2.44 -24.84
N MET A 209 -2.45 -3.22 -24.76
CA MET A 209 -2.39 -4.66 -24.50
C MET A 209 -1.58 -5.42 -25.56
N ASN A 210 -1.69 -5.02 -26.82
CA ASN A 210 -0.92 -5.62 -27.91
C ASN A 210 0.56 -5.23 -27.85
N ALA A 211 0.87 -3.97 -27.55
CA ALA A 211 2.25 -3.53 -27.32
C ALA A 211 2.90 -4.31 -26.18
N LEU A 212 2.27 -4.37 -25.03
CA LEU A 212 2.78 -5.06 -23.84
C LEU A 212 2.89 -6.59 -24.02
N ARG A 213 2.19 -7.18 -24.99
CA ARG A 213 2.29 -8.62 -25.29
C ARG A 213 3.68 -9.01 -25.81
N GLN A 214 4.44 -8.07 -26.35
CA GLN A 214 5.81 -8.32 -26.84
C GLN A 214 6.80 -8.53 -25.69
N GLU A 215 6.45 -8.08 -24.47
CA GLU A 215 7.30 -8.24 -23.32
C GLU A 215 7.19 -9.66 -22.73
N TYR A 216 8.33 -10.35 -22.64
CA TYR A 216 8.39 -11.72 -22.12
C TYR A 216 7.72 -11.88 -20.76
N THR A 217 7.89 -10.89 -19.88
CA THR A 217 7.31 -10.93 -18.53
C THR A 217 5.80 -10.63 -18.49
N LEU A 218 5.21 -10.25 -19.61
CA LEU A 218 3.80 -9.85 -19.73
C LEU A 218 2.99 -10.73 -20.72
N ILE A 219 3.44 -11.95 -20.98
CA ILE A 219 2.72 -12.91 -21.84
C ILE A 219 1.36 -13.27 -21.23
N ASN A 220 1.27 -13.45 -19.91
CA ASN A 220 0.02 -13.73 -19.24
C ASN A 220 -0.94 -12.53 -19.35
N ARG A 221 -2.09 -12.74 -20.00
CA ARG A 221 -3.05 -11.67 -20.31
C ARG A 221 -3.64 -11.01 -19.05
N ARG A 222 -3.91 -11.79 -17.99
CA ARG A 222 -4.50 -11.28 -16.73
C ARG A 222 -3.49 -10.38 -16.00
N ILE A 223 -2.24 -10.81 -15.89
CA ILE A 223 -1.15 -10.03 -15.31
C ILE A 223 -0.88 -8.79 -16.15
N ARG A 224 -0.82 -8.93 -17.49
CA ARG A 224 -0.58 -7.81 -18.41
C ARG A 224 -1.60 -6.69 -18.25
N GLU A 225 -2.88 -7.03 -18.14
CA GLU A 225 -3.94 -6.05 -17.94
C GLU A 225 -3.84 -5.40 -16.54
N LEU A 226 -3.59 -6.16 -15.49
CA LEU A 226 -3.34 -5.64 -14.14
C LEU A 226 -2.17 -4.66 -14.12
N VAL A 227 -1.07 -5.03 -14.77
CA VAL A 227 0.15 -4.22 -14.87
C VAL A 227 -0.09 -2.97 -15.72
N MET A 228 -0.89 -3.06 -16.79
CA MET A 228 -1.33 -1.91 -17.57
C MET A 228 -2.10 -0.90 -16.71
N ILE A 229 -3.08 -1.35 -15.93
CA ILE A 229 -3.85 -0.47 -15.02
C ILE A 229 -2.91 0.26 -14.06
N LYS A 230 -1.97 -0.48 -13.47
CA LYS A 230 -0.96 0.09 -12.57
C LYS A 230 -0.07 1.11 -13.27
N ALA A 231 0.48 0.78 -14.44
CA ALA A 231 1.34 1.67 -15.21
C ALA A 231 0.61 2.96 -15.60
N LEU A 232 -0.64 2.87 -16.06
CA LEU A 232 -1.47 4.03 -16.36
C LEU A 232 -1.67 4.93 -15.14
N SER A 233 -1.88 4.36 -13.95
CA SER A 233 -2.02 5.14 -12.72
C SER A 233 -0.73 5.85 -12.31
N GLU A 234 0.44 5.25 -12.58
CA GLU A 234 1.74 5.89 -12.36
C GLU A 234 2.01 7.01 -13.38
N CYS A 235 1.61 6.81 -14.65
CA CYS A 235 1.75 7.79 -15.71
C CYS A 235 0.81 9.01 -15.55
N TYR A 236 -0.28 8.88 -14.78
CA TYR A 236 -1.27 9.95 -14.61
C TYR A 236 -0.68 11.26 -14.08
N TYR A 237 0.33 11.17 -13.23
CA TYR A 237 1.00 12.33 -12.63
C TYR A 237 2.23 12.80 -13.41
N SER A 238 2.55 12.14 -14.52
CA SER A 238 3.59 12.60 -15.45
C SER A 238 3.01 13.60 -16.46
N ASN A 239 3.76 14.65 -16.75
CA ASN A 239 3.39 15.61 -17.78
C ASN A 239 3.45 15.02 -19.21
N ASP A 240 4.03 13.84 -19.38
CA ASP A 240 4.20 13.21 -20.68
C ASP A 240 2.91 12.57 -21.21
N TYR A 241 1.95 12.28 -20.33
CA TYR A 241 0.74 11.54 -20.67
C TYR A 241 -0.53 12.34 -20.45
N PRO A 242 -1.48 12.39 -21.41
CA PRO A 242 -2.76 13.06 -21.24
C PRO A 242 -3.62 12.38 -20.16
N GLN A 243 -3.90 13.08 -19.07
CA GLN A 243 -4.68 12.56 -17.95
C GLN A 243 -6.08 12.10 -18.36
N THR A 244 -6.75 12.86 -19.24
CA THR A 244 -8.09 12.53 -19.74
C THR A 244 -8.12 11.19 -20.45
N ASN A 245 -7.11 10.89 -21.26
CA ASN A 245 -7.01 9.64 -21.99
C ASN A 245 -6.79 8.45 -21.07
N ILE A 246 -5.96 8.62 -20.03
CA ILE A 246 -5.77 7.59 -18.98
C ILE A 246 -7.10 7.29 -18.29
N ILE A 247 -7.87 8.31 -17.90
CA ILE A 247 -9.17 8.12 -17.28
C ILE A 247 -10.13 7.37 -18.20
N THR A 248 -10.19 7.74 -19.49
CA THR A 248 -11.01 7.05 -20.50
C THR A 248 -10.63 5.57 -20.64
N ILE A 249 -9.32 5.26 -20.60
CA ILE A 249 -8.86 3.86 -20.65
C ILE A 249 -9.29 3.11 -19.38
N LEU A 250 -9.14 3.70 -18.21
CA LEU A 250 -9.53 3.09 -16.94
C LEU A 250 -11.06 2.88 -16.86
N ASP A 251 -11.87 3.81 -17.40
CA ASP A 251 -13.31 3.65 -17.55
C ASP A 251 -13.65 2.45 -18.41
N SER A 252 -13.07 2.37 -19.60
CA SER A 252 -13.26 1.24 -20.52
C SER A 252 -12.88 -0.09 -19.88
N LEU A 253 -11.78 -0.16 -19.14
CA LEU A 253 -11.36 -1.37 -18.41
C LEU A 253 -12.30 -1.73 -17.27
N SER A 254 -12.85 -0.73 -16.58
CA SER A 254 -13.80 -0.97 -15.49
C SER A 254 -15.12 -1.60 -15.96
N GLU A 255 -15.48 -1.38 -17.21
CA GLU A 255 -16.74 -1.85 -17.82
C GLU A 255 -16.57 -3.10 -18.69
N HIS A 256 -15.44 -3.23 -19.35
CA HIS A 256 -15.25 -4.23 -20.41
C HIS A 256 -14.11 -5.23 -20.17
N SER A 257 -13.44 -5.18 -19.01
CA SER A 257 -12.41 -6.18 -18.68
C SER A 257 -13.05 -7.58 -18.58
N LEU A 258 -12.35 -8.57 -19.16
CA LEU A 258 -12.75 -9.99 -19.03
C LEU A 258 -12.43 -10.55 -17.62
N PHE A 259 -11.65 -9.82 -16.82
CA PHE A 259 -11.25 -10.20 -15.47
C PHE A 259 -11.94 -9.30 -14.47
N LYS A 260 -12.88 -9.85 -13.74
CA LYS A 260 -13.72 -9.11 -12.76
C LYS A 260 -12.87 -8.31 -11.77
N GLU A 261 -11.80 -8.92 -11.28
CA GLU A 261 -10.92 -8.28 -10.30
C GLU A 261 -10.17 -7.08 -10.91
N ASN A 262 -9.68 -7.23 -12.15
CA ASN A 262 -9.04 -6.12 -12.87
C ASN A 262 -10.03 -4.98 -13.14
N ALA A 263 -11.28 -5.30 -13.49
CA ALA A 263 -12.34 -4.29 -13.64
C ALA A 263 -12.57 -3.50 -12.36
N ILE A 264 -12.63 -4.18 -11.22
CA ILE A 264 -12.76 -3.55 -9.89
C ILE A 264 -11.55 -2.67 -9.58
N ILE A 265 -10.34 -3.16 -9.87
CA ILE A 265 -9.10 -2.40 -9.66
C ILE A 265 -9.07 -1.16 -10.54
N ALA A 266 -9.43 -1.26 -11.83
CA ALA A 266 -9.51 -0.13 -12.75
C ALA A 266 -10.50 0.94 -12.24
N LYS A 267 -11.70 0.52 -11.81
CA LYS A 267 -12.71 1.40 -11.23
C LYS A 267 -12.21 2.12 -9.97
N ASN A 268 -11.58 1.39 -9.05
CA ASN A 268 -11.04 1.94 -7.82
C ASN A 268 -9.88 2.91 -8.11
N MET A 269 -9.02 2.56 -9.07
CA MET A 269 -7.91 3.41 -9.47
C MET A 269 -8.41 4.71 -10.10
N ARG A 270 -9.36 4.64 -11.03
CA ARG A 270 -10.02 5.82 -11.60
C ARG A 270 -10.61 6.72 -10.50
N PHE A 271 -11.38 6.14 -9.59
CA PHE A 271 -11.96 6.89 -8.47
C PHE A 271 -10.88 7.61 -7.66
N ARG A 272 -9.79 6.92 -7.35
CA ARG A 272 -8.66 7.48 -6.60
C ARG A 272 -7.99 8.63 -7.33
N LEU A 273 -7.77 8.52 -8.65
CA LEU A 273 -7.14 9.56 -9.46
C LEU A 273 -8.00 10.81 -9.58
N LEU A 274 -9.33 10.63 -9.64
CA LEU A 274 -10.28 11.74 -9.76
C LEU A 274 -10.63 12.42 -8.43
N ASN A 275 -10.22 11.85 -7.31
CA ASN A 275 -10.69 12.29 -5.99
C ASN A 275 -10.17 13.66 -5.55
N LEU A 276 -9.10 14.18 -6.17
CA LEU A 276 -8.45 15.45 -5.83
C LEU A 276 -8.31 16.41 -7.03
N ILE A 277 -9.03 16.17 -8.11
CA ILE A 277 -9.02 17.11 -9.24
C ILE A 277 -9.88 18.34 -8.92
N PRO A 278 -9.60 19.48 -9.55
CA PRO A 278 -10.44 20.69 -9.45
C PRO A 278 -11.91 20.35 -9.74
N GLY A 279 -12.81 20.82 -8.88
CA GLY A 279 -14.27 20.56 -8.97
C GLY A 279 -14.72 19.27 -8.30
N SER A 280 -13.82 18.36 -7.86
CA SER A 280 -14.19 17.20 -7.07
C SER A 280 -14.52 17.58 -5.63
N LYS A 281 -15.40 16.78 -4.98
CA LYS A 281 -15.71 16.95 -3.56
C LYS A 281 -14.46 16.62 -2.73
N ALA A 282 -13.98 17.58 -1.94
CA ALA A 282 -12.84 17.36 -1.06
C ALA A 282 -13.12 16.24 -0.05
N PRO A 283 -12.17 15.31 0.15
CA PRO A 283 -12.29 14.28 1.18
C PRO A 283 -12.45 14.91 2.56
N ASN A 284 -13.38 14.37 3.37
CA ASN A 284 -13.54 14.84 4.74
C ASN A 284 -12.34 14.40 5.58
N PHE A 285 -11.92 15.25 6.49
CA PHE A 285 -10.91 14.94 7.50
C PHE A 285 -11.46 15.22 8.91
N ALA A 286 -10.90 14.56 9.90
CA ALA A 286 -11.05 14.86 11.31
C ALA A 286 -9.65 14.88 11.94
N LEU A 287 -9.18 16.05 12.34
CA LEU A 287 -7.83 16.27 12.86
C LEU A 287 -7.91 16.94 14.23
N VAL A 288 -6.98 16.60 15.11
CA VAL A 288 -6.86 17.24 16.42
C VAL A 288 -6.05 18.53 16.26
N SER A 289 -6.58 19.66 16.73
CA SER A 289 -5.86 20.94 16.76
C SER A 289 -4.98 21.05 18.01
N ASN A 290 -4.02 21.98 18.03
CA ASN A 290 -3.16 22.27 19.17
C ASN A 290 -3.93 22.50 20.49
N GLY A 291 -5.18 22.97 20.39
CA GLY A 291 -6.09 23.11 21.54
C GLY A 291 -6.84 21.81 21.91
N LEU A 292 -6.37 20.65 21.48
CA LEU A 292 -6.94 19.31 21.71
C LEU A 292 -8.40 19.16 21.22
N LYS A 293 -8.89 20.06 20.37
CA LYS A 293 -10.24 19.99 19.79
C LYS A 293 -10.20 19.36 18.40
N THR A 294 -11.09 18.43 18.16
CA THR A 294 -11.24 17.84 16.83
C THR A 294 -11.83 18.87 15.86
N LYS A 295 -11.14 19.12 14.76
CA LYS A 295 -11.59 19.94 13.63
C LYS A 295 -11.89 19.02 12.44
N THR A 296 -13.02 19.27 11.78
CA THR A 296 -13.43 18.52 10.59
C THR A 296 -13.55 19.48 9.41
N LEU A 297 -13.44 18.97 8.18
CA LEU A 297 -13.65 19.77 6.98
C LEU A 297 -15.04 20.43 6.99
N ALA A 298 -16.06 19.71 7.48
CA ALA A 298 -17.43 20.23 7.58
C ALA A 298 -17.53 21.50 8.46
N GLY A 299 -16.68 21.64 9.47
CA GLY A 299 -16.62 22.81 10.35
C GLY A 299 -16.13 24.09 9.65
N PHE A 300 -15.59 23.97 8.44
CA PHE A 300 -15.10 25.10 7.63
C PHE A 300 -16.02 25.38 6.42
N LYS A 301 -17.22 24.82 6.38
CA LYS A 301 -18.16 25.02 5.27
C LYS A 301 -18.40 26.51 5.03
N GLY A 302 -18.39 26.92 3.75
CA GLY A 302 -18.57 28.29 3.33
C GLY A 302 -17.30 29.17 3.33
N LYS A 303 -16.13 28.56 3.64
CA LYS A 303 -14.84 29.24 3.59
C LYS A 303 -13.95 28.60 2.53
N HIS A 304 -13.12 29.42 1.89
CA HIS A 304 -12.00 28.94 1.10
C HIS A 304 -10.88 28.51 2.04
N LEU A 305 -10.36 27.29 1.86
CA LEU A 305 -9.30 26.75 2.68
C LEU A 305 -8.02 26.57 1.86
N TYR A 306 -6.90 26.98 2.45
CA TYR A 306 -5.58 26.60 1.98
C TYR A 306 -5.00 25.59 2.98
N LEU A 307 -4.81 24.34 2.55
CA LEU A 307 -4.24 23.29 3.39
C LEU A 307 -2.75 23.21 3.11
N HIS A 308 -1.95 23.57 4.10
CA HIS A 308 -0.50 23.46 4.08
C HIS A 308 -0.06 22.22 4.84
N PHE A 309 0.56 21.26 4.14
CA PHE A 309 1.09 20.03 4.74
C PHE A 309 2.60 20.17 4.90
N PHE A 310 3.12 19.92 6.10
CA PHE A 310 4.55 19.98 6.35
C PHE A 310 5.02 18.89 7.32
N ASP A 311 6.31 18.59 7.26
CA ASP A 311 6.99 17.64 8.14
C ASP A 311 7.88 18.44 9.12
N PRO A 312 7.56 18.47 10.42
CA PRO A 312 8.30 19.27 11.40
C PRO A 312 9.73 18.80 11.63
N THR A 313 10.10 17.60 11.16
CA THR A 313 11.49 17.11 11.25
C THR A 313 12.39 17.70 10.18
N LYS A 314 11.82 18.38 9.17
CA LYS A 314 12.56 18.98 8.05
C LYS A 314 12.74 20.47 8.22
N ALA A 315 13.98 20.90 8.45
CA ALA A 315 14.32 22.31 8.71
C ALA A 315 13.87 23.27 7.60
N ASN A 316 13.90 22.87 6.33
CA ASN A 316 13.42 23.68 5.21
C ASN A 316 11.90 23.90 5.26
N GLN A 317 11.14 22.89 5.66
CA GLN A 317 9.68 22.99 5.77
C GLN A 317 9.24 23.80 7.01
N LEU A 318 10.03 23.77 8.08
CA LEU A 318 9.80 24.66 9.22
C LEU A 318 9.96 26.15 8.83
N LYS A 319 10.94 26.49 7.98
CA LYS A 319 11.12 27.86 7.48
C LYS A 319 9.94 28.34 6.60
N GLU A 320 9.23 27.41 5.98
CA GLU A 320 8.03 27.75 5.19
C GLU A 320 6.90 28.25 6.07
N LEU A 321 6.88 27.95 7.38
CA LEU A 321 5.83 28.41 8.29
C LEU A 321 5.79 29.93 8.38
N ASP A 322 6.94 30.64 8.33
CA ASP A 322 6.99 32.09 8.34
C ASP A 322 6.30 32.68 7.10
N LEU A 323 6.52 32.06 5.93
CA LEU A 323 5.86 32.44 4.69
C LEU A 323 4.34 32.17 4.75
N ILE A 324 3.94 31.07 5.36
CA ILE A 324 2.54 30.69 5.54
C ILE A 324 1.83 31.69 6.47
N GLU A 325 2.51 32.13 7.54
CA GLU A 325 1.97 33.16 8.45
C GLU A 325 1.76 34.51 7.73
N ASP A 326 2.70 34.92 6.89
CA ASP A 326 2.57 36.12 6.07
C ASP A 326 1.43 36.02 5.05
N LEU A 327 1.29 34.84 4.39
CA LEU A 327 0.16 34.56 3.50
C LEU A 327 -1.18 34.67 4.25
N GLN A 328 -1.24 34.08 5.45
CA GLN A 328 -2.43 34.14 6.28
C GLN A 328 -2.80 35.60 6.61
N LYS A 329 -1.84 36.45 7.03
CA LYS A 329 -2.06 37.84 7.32
C LYS A 329 -2.60 38.63 6.10
N ARG A 330 -2.04 38.37 4.90
CA ARG A 330 -2.43 39.07 3.66
C ARG A 330 -3.81 38.67 3.16
N TYR A 331 -4.17 37.39 3.26
CA TYR A 331 -5.38 36.85 2.63
C TYR A 331 -6.47 36.40 3.61
N GLN A 332 -6.35 36.72 4.91
CA GLN A 332 -7.28 36.30 5.96
C GLN A 332 -8.77 36.61 5.70
N LYS A 333 -9.04 37.64 4.88
CA LYS A 333 -10.41 38.01 4.48
C LYS A 333 -11.03 37.02 3.48
N TYR A 334 -10.21 36.32 2.72
CA TYR A 334 -10.64 35.47 1.61
C TYR A 334 -10.40 34.00 1.87
N VAL A 335 -9.32 33.66 2.53
CA VAL A 335 -8.84 32.27 2.70
C VAL A 335 -8.49 32.02 4.16
N THR A 336 -8.92 30.84 4.65
CA THR A 336 -8.46 30.30 5.94
C THR A 336 -7.31 29.36 5.67
N VAL A 337 -6.15 29.67 6.22
CA VAL A 337 -4.97 28.78 6.13
C VAL A 337 -5.00 27.79 7.29
N ILE A 338 -4.74 26.52 6.99
CA ILE A 338 -4.65 25.44 7.97
C ILE A 338 -3.35 24.69 7.72
N SER A 339 -2.41 24.81 8.64
CA SER A 339 -1.19 24.03 8.62
C SER A 339 -1.44 22.68 9.28
N ILE A 340 -1.12 21.62 8.56
CA ILE A 340 -1.34 20.23 8.96
C ILE A 340 0.02 19.54 8.96
N TYR A 341 0.36 18.94 10.07
CA TYR A 341 1.58 18.17 10.21
C TYR A 341 1.31 16.85 10.89
N ARG A 342 2.26 15.96 10.77
CA ARG A 342 2.24 14.70 11.48
C ARG A 342 2.67 14.95 12.94
N GLU A 343 1.92 14.41 13.88
CA GLU A 343 2.22 14.52 15.31
C GLU A 343 3.70 14.19 15.58
N ASP A 344 4.39 15.13 16.19
CA ASP A 344 5.79 15.02 16.60
C ASP A 344 5.92 15.63 18.01
N PRO A 345 6.21 14.79 19.03
CA PRO A 345 6.25 15.26 20.43
C PRO A 345 7.22 16.42 20.66
N ALA A 346 8.38 16.42 20.00
CA ALA A 346 9.40 17.47 20.15
C ALA A 346 8.96 18.80 19.51
N PHE A 347 8.14 18.75 18.46
CA PHE A 347 7.56 19.94 17.84
C PHE A 347 6.34 20.42 18.60
N ASP A 348 5.51 19.49 19.10
CA ASP A 348 4.31 19.80 19.88
C ASP A 348 4.62 20.56 21.16
N GLU A 349 5.76 20.26 21.83
CA GLU A 349 6.24 21.00 22.99
C GLU A 349 6.66 22.45 22.63
N LYS A 350 7.14 22.70 21.43
CA LYS A 350 7.58 24.06 20.99
C LYS A 350 6.44 24.98 20.62
N ILE A 351 5.29 24.42 20.21
CA ILE A 351 4.14 25.19 19.72
C ILE A 351 2.99 25.27 20.74
N ARG A 352 3.11 24.61 21.87
CA ARG A 352 2.25 24.78 23.07
C ARG A 352 2.74 25.95 23.93
#